data_252c7df551096aeec6f75f90a89b983d
#
_entry.id   252c7df551096aeec6f75f90a89b983d
#
_cell.length_a   1.000
_cell.length_b   1.000
_cell.length_c   1.000
_cell.angle_alpha   90.00
_cell.angle_beta   90.00
_cell.angle_gamma   90.00
#
_symmetry.space_group_name_H-M   'P 1'
#
loop_
_entity.id
_entity.type
_entity.pdbx_description
1 polymer ?
#
loop_
_entity_poly.entity_id
_entity_poly.type
_entity_poly.pdbx_seq_one_letter_code
_entity_poly.pdbx_strand_id
1 'polypeptide(L)'
;MKQLLIKAINPLAIPLTKIILKGFYSGNLPITQLEHKQNVVVFAPHVDDETIGLGGTIKKYADQQTKVHVVNVTDGGKSNRHVNNLSEIRKQELKLIQPLLGISSLTFLDYPDGQVNQIKSSEAFIKVLEELKPDIVYTTSFIDAHTDHTATAHLL
;
A
#
# COMPACT_ATOMS: atom_id res chain seq x y z
N MET A 1 8.08 25.57 12.14
CA MET A 1 9.44 25.50 11.60
C MET A 1 9.52 24.63 10.33
N LYS A 2 9.18 23.34 10.35
CA LYS A 2 9.23 22.41 9.19
C LYS A 2 8.47 22.93 7.95
N GLN A 3 7.26 23.44 8.08
CA GLN A 3 6.47 23.96 6.94
C GLN A 3 7.05 25.25 6.32
N LEU A 4 7.69 26.11 7.10
CA LEU A 4 8.38 27.31 6.62
C LEU A 4 9.63 26.92 5.81
N LEU A 5 10.38 25.93 6.28
CA LEU A 5 11.55 25.41 5.59
C LEU A 5 11.16 24.76 4.24
N ILE A 6 10.10 23.97 4.20
CA ILE A 6 9.56 23.37 2.98
C ILE A 6 9.15 24.45 1.98
N LYS A 7 8.43 25.49 2.42
CA LYS A 7 8.04 26.62 1.55
C LYS A 7 9.24 27.39 0.99
N ALA A 8 10.33 27.49 1.74
CA ALA A 8 11.54 28.17 1.28
C ALA A 8 12.36 27.31 0.28
N ILE A 9 12.37 25.99 0.45
CA ILE A 9 13.17 25.07 -0.37
C ILE A 9 12.45 24.67 -1.66
N ASN A 10 11.12 24.48 -1.64
CA ASN A 10 10.35 23.99 -2.79
C ASN A 10 10.53 24.79 -4.09
N PRO A 11 10.62 26.14 -4.09
CA PRO A 11 10.82 26.91 -5.31
C PRO A 11 12.11 26.55 -6.07
N LEU A 12 13.13 26.08 -5.36
CA LEU A 12 14.41 25.63 -5.94
C LEU A 12 14.43 24.11 -6.16
N ALA A 13 13.95 23.35 -5.20
CA ALA A 13 13.99 21.90 -5.24
C ALA A 13 13.10 21.32 -6.35
N ILE A 14 11.89 21.86 -6.54
CA ILE A 14 10.95 21.35 -7.55
C ILE A 14 11.52 21.47 -8.98
N PRO A 15 11.99 22.64 -9.47
CA PRO A 15 12.54 22.72 -10.81
C PRO A 15 13.83 21.92 -10.97
N LEU A 16 14.68 21.86 -9.95
CA LEU A 16 15.90 21.07 -9.96
C LEU A 16 15.57 19.58 -10.08
N THR A 17 14.63 19.07 -9.29
CA THR A 17 14.16 17.70 -9.37
C THR A 17 13.58 17.38 -10.74
N LYS A 18 12.78 18.28 -11.34
CA LYS A 18 12.25 18.11 -12.69
C LYS A 18 13.35 18.02 -13.75
N ILE A 19 14.41 18.80 -13.62
CA ILE A 19 15.56 18.78 -14.53
C ILE A 19 16.31 17.46 -14.40
N ILE A 20 16.62 17.03 -13.17
CA ILE A 20 17.33 15.78 -12.88
C ILE A 20 16.52 14.57 -13.38
N LEU A 21 15.23 14.55 -13.13
CA LEU A 21 14.37 13.43 -13.48
C LEU A 21 13.90 13.45 -14.95
N LYS A 22 14.11 14.57 -15.68
CA LYS A 22 13.71 14.67 -17.09
C LYS A 22 14.28 13.54 -17.95
N GLY A 23 15.53 13.13 -17.71
CA GLY A 23 16.15 12.00 -18.41
C GLY A 23 15.46 10.66 -18.14
N PHE A 24 14.85 10.49 -16.97
CA PHE A 24 14.13 9.27 -16.58
C PHE A 24 12.69 9.24 -17.07
N TYR A 25 12.03 10.41 -17.21
CA TYR A 25 10.61 10.53 -17.57
C TYR A 25 10.35 11.04 -18.98
N SER A 26 11.40 11.41 -19.73
CA SER A 26 11.25 11.96 -21.10
C SER A 26 11.13 10.89 -22.20
N GLY A 27 11.29 9.61 -21.85
CA GLY A 27 11.12 8.51 -22.79
C GLY A 27 9.73 7.87 -22.68
N ASN A 28 9.22 7.37 -23.79
CA ASN A 28 8.13 6.39 -23.77
C ASN A 28 8.67 5.09 -23.16
N LEU A 29 8.76 5.04 -21.83
CA LEU A 29 9.09 3.80 -21.16
C LEU A 29 7.97 2.80 -21.49
N PRO A 30 8.31 1.60 -22.01
CA PRO A 30 7.29 0.61 -22.27
C PRO A 30 6.60 0.25 -20.96
N ILE A 31 5.27 0.18 -21.01
CA ILE A 31 4.50 -0.32 -19.86
C ILE A 31 4.97 -1.75 -19.60
N THR A 32 5.49 -1.98 -18.40
CA THR A 32 5.92 -3.32 -17.97
C THR A 32 4.74 -4.28 -18.10
N GLN A 33 4.94 -5.34 -18.87
CA GLN A 33 3.99 -6.44 -18.93
C GLN A 33 4.04 -7.16 -17.58
N LEU A 34 2.88 -7.32 -16.94
CA LEU A 34 2.79 -8.17 -15.76
C LEU A 34 2.84 -9.63 -16.22
N GLU A 35 3.71 -10.43 -15.62
CA GLU A 35 3.68 -11.86 -15.81
C GLU A 35 2.37 -12.45 -15.27
N HIS A 36 1.81 -13.42 -15.95
CA HIS A 36 0.64 -14.15 -15.44
C HIS A 36 1.04 -14.91 -14.19
N LYS A 37 0.28 -14.69 -13.11
CA LYS A 37 0.44 -15.34 -11.81
C LYS A 37 -0.92 -15.92 -11.39
N GLN A 38 -0.90 -16.88 -10.47
CA GLN A 38 -2.15 -17.45 -9.93
C GLN A 38 -2.64 -16.67 -8.72
N ASN A 39 -1.73 -16.38 -7.78
CA ASN A 39 -2.03 -15.71 -6.52
C ASN A 39 -1.07 -14.53 -6.30
N VAL A 40 -1.63 -13.37 -6.03
CA VAL A 40 -0.90 -12.17 -5.64
C VAL A 40 -1.44 -11.67 -4.31
N VAL A 41 -0.56 -11.37 -3.37
CA VAL A 41 -0.92 -10.77 -2.08
C VAL A 41 -0.37 -9.36 -2.00
N VAL A 42 -1.20 -8.44 -1.54
CA VAL A 42 -0.83 -7.04 -1.28
C VAL A 42 -1.01 -6.78 0.22
N PHE A 43 0.10 -6.53 0.92
CA PHE A 43 0.06 -6.04 2.29
C PHE A 43 0.02 -4.52 2.28
N ALA A 44 -1.11 -3.97 2.68
CA ALA A 44 -1.36 -2.53 2.80
C ALA A 44 -1.36 -2.14 4.29
N PRO A 45 -0.44 -1.28 4.74
CA PRO A 45 -0.42 -0.80 6.12
C PRO A 45 -1.76 -0.17 6.54
N HIS A 46 -2.36 0.64 5.68
CA HIS A 46 -3.65 1.27 5.92
C HIS A 46 -4.63 0.99 4.78
N VAL A 47 -5.92 1.17 5.04
CA VAL A 47 -6.96 1.14 4.01
C VAL A 47 -6.80 2.40 3.17
N ASP A 48 -6.41 2.25 1.94
CA ASP A 48 -6.14 3.18 0.84
C ASP A 48 -4.78 2.96 0.16
N ASP A 49 -3.78 2.43 0.87
CA ASP A 49 -2.45 2.18 0.32
C ASP A 49 -2.48 1.22 -0.87
N GLU A 50 -3.32 0.17 -0.83
CA GLU A 50 -3.50 -0.78 -1.93
C GLU A 50 -4.07 -0.10 -3.16
N THR A 51 -5.00 0.82 -2.98
CA THR A 51 -5.68 1.53 -4.06
C THR A 51 -4.79 2.62 -4.66
N ILE A 52 -4.20 3.45 -3.79
CA ILE A 52 -3.34 4.58 -4.22
C ILE A 52 -2.04 4.06 -4.82
N GLY A 53 -1.39 3.08 -4.16
CA GLY A 53 -0.10 2.56 -4.58
C GLY A 53 -0.18 1.55 -5.73
N LEU A 54 -1.20 0.69 -5.75
CA LEU A 54 -1.24 -0.48 -6.62
C LEU A 54 -2.58 -0.70 -7.36
N GLY A 55 -3.57 0.21 -7.24
CA GLY A 55 -4.91 -0.01 -7.79
C GLY A 55 -4.92 -0.40 -9.27
N GLY A 56 -4.12 0.26 -10.10
CA GLY A 56 -3.95 -0.08 -11.51
C GLY A 56 -3.31 -1.47 -11.72
N THR A 57 -2.33 -1.83 -10.90
CA THR A 57 -1.66 -3.14 -10.93
C THR A 57 -2.62 -4.25 -10.49
N ILE A 58 -3.35 -4.04 -9.40
CA ILE A 58 -4.40 -4.95 -8.90
C ILE A 58 -5.42 -5.21 -10.01
N LYS A 59 -5.96 -4.15 -10.60
CA LYS A 59 -6.95 -4.27 -11.68
C LYS A 59 -6.39 -5.05 -12.87
N LYS A 60 -5.14 -4.78 -13.26
CA LYS A 60 -4.51 -5.47 -14.38
C LYS A 60 -4.31 -6.97 -14.11
N TYR A 61 -3.95 -7.36 -12.88
CA TYR A 61 -3.89 -8.76 -12.48
C TYR A 61 -5.27 -9.42 -12.49
N ALA A 62 -6.27 -8.74 -11.94
CA ALA A 62 -7.65 -9.25 -11.94
C ALA A 62 -8.19 -9.46 -13.35
N ASP A 63 -7.90 -8.55 -14.29
CA ASP A 63 -8.28 -8.68 -15.70
C ASP A 63 -7.59 -9.86 -16.40
N GLN A 64 -6.44 -10.31 -15.87
CA GLN A 64 -5.72 -11.52 -16.30
C GLN A 64 -6.19 -12.80 -15.55
N GLN A 65 -7.28 -12.71 -14.78
CA GLN A 65 -7.82 -13.81 -13.96
C GLN A 65 -6.88 -14.27 -12.83
N THR A 66 -5.91 -13.45 -12.45
CA THR A 66 -5.08 -13.66 -11.26
C THR A 66 -5.90 -13.38 -10.02
N LYS A 67 -5.81 -14.23 -9.01
CA LYS A 67 -6.41 -13.98 -7.71
C LYS A 67 -5.57 -12.95 -6.95
N VAL A 68 -6.17 -11.81 -6.64
CA VAL A 68 -5.51 -10.77 -5.84
C VAL A 68 -6.13 -10.73 -4.46
N HIS A 69 -5.30 -10.87 -3.45
CA HIS A 69 -5.67 -10.83 -2.04
C HIS A 69 -5.08 -9.58 -1.40
N VAL A 70 -5.91 -8.79 -0.72
CA VAL A 70 -5.44 -7.60 0.01
C VAL A 70 -5.51 -7.86 1.50
N VAL A 71 -4.41 -7.60 2.17
CA VAL A 71 -4.24 -7.72 3.62
C VAL A 71 -4.00 -6.35 4.20
N ASN A 72 -5.01 -5.80 4.87
CA ASN A 72 -4.83 -4.57 5.63
C ASN A 72 -4.22 -4.88 6.99
N VAL A 73 -3.12 -4.18 7.31
CA VAL A 73 -2.35 -4.44 8.51
C VAL A 73 -2.94 -3.73 9.72
N THR A 74 -3.29 -2.44 9.59
CA THR A 74 -3.81 -1.66 10.71
C THR A 74 -5.32 -1.45 10.65
N ASP A 75 -5.88 -1.06 11.78
CA ASP A 75 -7.29 -0.69 11.90
C ASP A 75 -7.61 0.70 11.32
N GLY A 76 -6.58 1.51 10.97
CA GLY A 76 -6.73 2.85 10.41
C GLY A 76 -7.35 3.87 11.37
N GLY A 77 -7.34 3.59 12.68
CA GLY A 77 -8.07 4.37 13.69
C GLY A 77 -7.43 5.71 14.08
N LYS A 78 -6.15 5.96 13.74
CA LYS A 78 -5.37 7.11 14.22
C LYS A 78 -5.42 8.34 13.30
N SER A 79 -6.32 8.42 12.35
CA SER A 79 -6.40 9.61 11.50
C SER A 79 -6.85 10.84 12.31
N ASN A 80 -6.39 12.04 11.89
CA ASN A 80 -6.77 13.33 12.51
C ASN A 80 -8.25 13.70 12.38
N ARG A 81 -9.10 12.82 11.91
CA ARG A 81 -10.54 13.01 11.79
C ARG A 81 -11.20 12.54 13.07
N HIS A 82 -11.87 13.43 13.76
CA HIS A 82 -12.76 13.13 14.92
C HIS A 82 -14.05 12.43 14.44
N VAL A 83 -13.90 11.29 13.76
CA VAL A 83 -15.02 10.50 13.27
C VAL A 83 -15.13 9.25 14.14
N ASN A 84 -16.28 9.09 14.79
CA ASN A 84 -16.57 7.86 15.51
C ASN A 84 -16.60 6.67 14.54
N ASN A 85 -16.04 5.54 14.95
CA ASN A 85 -16.01 4.30 14.15
C ASN A 85 -15.26 4.41 12.80
N LEU A 86 -14.24 5.26 12.71
CA LEU A 86 -13.49 5.47 11.47
C LEU A 86 -12.94 4.17 10.89
N SER A 87 -12.42 3.27 11.73
CA SER A 87 -11.92 1.95 11.30
C SER A 87 -12.98 1.17 10.53
N GLU A 88 -14.19 1.09 11.06
CA GLU A 88 -15.28 0.36 10.40
C GLU A 88 -15.72 1.05 9.10
N ILE A 89 -15.77 2.38 9.08
CA ILE A 89 -16.08 3.14 7.86
C ILE A 89 -15.07 2.81 6.77
N ARG A 90 -13.78 2.85 7.05
CA ARG A 90 -12.71 2.53 6.09
C ARG A 90 -12.79 1.09 5.59
N LYS A 91 -13.06 0.12 6.48
CA LYS A 91 -13.28 -1.27 6.08
C LYS A 91 -14.47 -1.40 5.11
N GLN A 92 -15.55 -0.68 5.35
CA GLN A 92 -16.71 -0.67 4.46
C GLN A 92 -16.38 -0.02 3.11
N GLU A 93 -15.66 1.09 3.09
CA GLU A 93 -15.19 1.73 1.86
C GLU A 93 -14.35 0.75 1.03
N LEU A 94 -13.40 0.04 1.63
CA LEU A 94 -12.60 -0.97 0.94
C LEU A 94 -13.45 -2.13 0.40
N LYS A 95 -14.44 -2.62 1.17
CA LYS A 95 -15.37 -3.64 0.70
C LYS A 95 -16.20 -3.16 -0.50
N LEU A 96 -16.55 -1.88 -0.57
CA LEU A 96 -17.29 -1.32 -1.71
C LEU A 96 -16.44 -1.27 -2.98
N ILE A 97 -15.13 -0.98 -2.88
CA ILE A 97 -14.24 -0.92 -4.05
C ILE A 97 -13.66 -2.28 -4.42
N GLN A 98 -13.73 -3.27 -3.55
CA GLN A 98 -13.25 -4.63 -3.80
C GLN A 98 -13.68 -5.19 -5.16
N PRO A 99 -14.99 -5.21 -5.52
CA PRO A 99 -15.43 -5.73 -6.81
C PRO A 99 -14.98 -4.85 -8.00
N LEU A 100 -14.81 -3.54 -7.81
CA LEU A 100 -14.37 -2.63 -8.86
C LEU A 100 -12.92 -2.89 -9.26
N LEU A 101 -12.06 -3.19 -8.29
CA LEU A 101 -10.66 -3.54 -8.51
C LEU A 101 -10.47 -5.01 -8.87
N GLY A 102 -11.48 -5.87 -8.67
CA GLY A 102 -11.39 -7.30 -8.89
C GLY A 102 -10.59 -8.02 -7.81
N ILE A 103 -10.56 -7.48 -6.58
CA ILE A 103 -9.90 -8.11 -5.44
C ILE A 103 -10.67 -9.37 -5.02
N SER A 104 -9.97 -10.49 -4.95
CA SER A 104 -10.56 -11.81 -4.64
C SER A 104 -10.93 -11.96 -3.16
N SER A 105 -10.09 -11.47 -2.27
CA SER A 105 -10.37 -11.47 -0.83
C SER A 105 -9.72 -10.31 -0.09
N LEU A 106 -10.31 -9.95 1.05
CA LEU A 106 -9.81 -8.97 2.01
C LEU A 106 -9.54 -9.67 3.34
N THR A 107 -8.40 -9.39 3.91
CA THR A 107 -8.03 -9.80 5.27
C THR A 107 -7.67 -8.56 6.08
N PHE A 108 -8.15 -8.46 7.31
CA PHE A 108 -7.84 -7.37 8.22
C PHE A 108 -7.11 -7.94 9.43
N LEU A 109 -5.88 -7.50 9.70
CA LEU A 109 -5.08 -7.92 10.84
C LEU A 109 -5.37 -7.07 12.08
N ASP A 110 -5.97 -5.90 11.89
CA ASP A 110 -6.47 -5.00 12.93
C ASP A 110 -5.41 -4.60 13.98
N TYR A 111 -4.16 -4.49 13.59
CA TYR A 111 -3.15 -3.90 14.46
C TYR A 111 -3.43 -2.42 14.67
N PRO A 112 -3.10 -1.86 15.85
CA PRO A 112 -3.33 -0.43 16.11
C PRO A 112 -2.54 0.45 15.12
N ASP A 113 -3.22 1.38 14.48
CA ASP A 113 -2.65 2.37 13.57
C ASP A 113 -1.55 3.20 14.27
N GLY A 114 -0.42 3.36 13.61
CA GLY A 114 0.78 4.03 14.13
C GLY A 114 1.61 3.18 15.08
N GLN A 115 1.37 1.87 15.20
CA GLN A 115 2.04 0.97 16.14
C GLN A 115 2.59 -0.32 15.50
N VAL A 116 2.62 -0.44 14.18
CA VAL A 116 3.14 -1.62 13.49
C VAL A 116 4.61 -1.88 13.86
N ASN A 117 5.39 -0.84 14.12
CA ASN A 117 6.77 -0.94 14.57
C ASN A 117 6.93 -1.57 15.98
N GLN A 118 5.84 -1.75 16.74
CA GLN A 118 5.83 -2.40 18.04
C GLN A 118 5.52 -3.90 17.94
N ILE A 119 5.14 -4.39 16.78
CA ILE A 119 4.87 -5.81 16.53
C ILE A 119 6.20 -6.56 16.60
N LYS A 120 6.26 -7.57 17.46
CA LYS A 120 7.48 -8.37 17.71
C LYS A 120 7.46 -9.74 17.02
N SER A 121 6.34 -10.13 16.44
CA SER A 121 6.17 -11.43 15.80
C SER A 121 5.53 -11.27 14.43
N SER A 122 6.15 -11.87 13.41
CA SER A 122 5.59 -11.95 12.06
C SER A 122 4.56 -13.08 11.89
N GLU A 123 4.15 -13.75 12.96
CA GLU A 123 3.31 -14.96 12.90
C GLU A 123 2.01 -14.76 12.08
N ALA A 124 1.31 -13.62 12.27
CA ALA A 124 0.11 -13.32 11.51
C ALA A 124 0.37 -13.17 10.01
N PHE A 125 1.51 -12.57 9.64
CA PHE A 125 1.96 -12.42 8.25
C PHE A 125 2.32 -13.76 7.65
N ILE A 126 3.10 -14.58 8.36
CA ILE A 126 3.49 -15.93 7.95
C ILE A 126 2.25 -16.78 7.72
N LYS A 127 1.29 -16.77 8.64
CA LYS A 127 0.03 -17.52 8.50
C LYS A 127 -0.72 -17.16 7.22
N VAL A 128 -0.82 -15.87 6.90
CA VAL A 128 -1.46 -15.41 5.65
C VAL A 128 -0.69 -15.92 4.42
N LEU A 129 0.64 -15.87 4.44
CA LEU A 129 1.47 -16.35 3.33
C LEU A 129 1.37 -17.86 3.15
N GLU A 130 1.34 -18.63 4.23
CA GLU A 130 1.17 -20.08 4.20
C GLU A 130 -0.21 -20.51 3.67
N GLU A 131 -1.25 -19.77 4.05
CA GLU A 131 -2.63 -20.01 3.61
C GLU A 131 -2.84 -19.67 2.13
N LEU A 132 -2.40 -18.49 1.70
CA LEU A 132 -2.63 -17.98 0.35
C LEU A 132 -1.60 -18.45 -0.67
N LYS A 133 -0.40 -18.84 -0.24
CA LYS A 133 0.72 -19.31 -1.09
C LYS A 133 0.93 -18.42 -2.32
N PRO A 134 1.22 -17.14 -2.13
CA PRO A 134 1.32 -16.20 -3.23
C PRO A 134 2.56 -16.46 -4.11
N ASP A 135 2.41 -16.22 -5.42
CA ASP A 135 3.54 -16.16 -6.36
C ASP A 135 4.30 -14.83 -6.22
N ILE A 136 3.57 -13.78 -5.85
CA ILE A 136 4.11 -12.42 -5.66
C ILE A 136 3.48 -11.79 -4.42
N VAL A 137 4.31 -11.09 -3.66
CA VAL A 137 3.90 -10.23 -2.55
C VAL A 137 4.26 -8.79 -2.86
N TYR A 138 3.30 -7.90 -2.74
CA TYR A 138 3.51 -6.46 -2.78
C TYR A 138 3.33 -5.87 -1.40
N THR A 139 4.15 -4.89 -1.07
CA THR A 139 4.02 -4.08 0.14
C THR A 139 4.60 -2.70 -0.10
N THR A 140 4.48 -1.81 0.89
CA THR A 140 5.11 -0.50 0.90
C THR A 140 6.63 -0.61 0.94
N SER A 141 7.32 0.50 0.63
CA SER A 141 8.78 0.54 0.68
C SER A 141 9.31 0.46 2.11
N PHE A 142 10.43 -0.22 2.30
CA PHE A 142 11.20 -0.17 3.56
C PHE A 142 11.90 1.19 3.77
N ILE A 143 11.88 2.07 2.77
CA ILE A 143 12.31 3.48 2.87
C ILE A 143 11.08 4.34 2.64
N ASP A 144 10.39 4.70 3.72
CA ASP A 144 9.20 5.53 3.69
C ASP A 144 9.19 6.51 4.87
N ALA A 145 8.46 7.62 4.73
CA ALA A 145 8.29 8.59 5.80
C ALA A 145 7.31 8.13 6.88
N HIS A 146 6.44 7.15 6.57
CA HIS A 146 5.47 6.60 7.49
C HIS A 146 6.03 5.36 8.20
N THR A 147 6.01 5.37 9.53
CA THR A 147 6.58 4.29 10.34
C THR A 147 5.91 2.93 10.11
N ASP A 148 4.60 2.89 9.91
CA ASP A 148 3.87 1.65 9.66
C ASP A 148 4.21 1.05 8.30
N HIS A 149 4.46 1.89 7.28
CA HIS A 149 4.90 1.42 5.95
C HIS A 149 6.24 0.70 6.05
N THR A 150 7.22 1.36 6.67
CA THR A 150 8.55 0.79 6.89
C THR A 150 8.48 -0.49 7.72
N ALA A 151 7.68 -0.48 8.79
CA ALA A 151 7.55 -1.63 9.68
C ALA A 151 6.85 -2.82 9.00
N THR A 152 5.80 -2.58 8.20
CA THR A 152 5.14 -3.64 7.43
C THR A 152 6.11 -4.32 6.47
N ALA A 153 6.94 -3.52 5.76
CA ALA A 153 7.95 -4.06 4.85
C ALA A 153 9.05 -4.88 5.56
N HIS A 154 9.34 -4.60 6.83
CA HIS A 154 10.31 -5.35 7.62
C HIS A 154 9.74 -6.62 8.27
N LEU A 155 8.42 -6.72 8.43
CA LEU A 155 7.75 -7.90 8.97
C LEU A 155 7.56 -9.02 7.91
N LEU A 156 7.68 -8.67 6.64
CA LEU A 156 7.66 -9.57 5.47
C LEU A 156 9.05 -10.02 5.05
#